data_8f65b0ff252b40efa42fa22ae412c646
#
_entry.id   8f65b0ff252b40efa42fa22ae412c646
#
_cell.length_a   1.000
_cell.length_b   1.000
_cell.length_c   1.000
_cell.angle_alpha   90.00
_cell.angle_beta   90.00
_cell.angle_gamma   90.00
#
_symmetry.space_group_name_H-M   'P 1'
#
loop_
_entity.id
_entity.type
_entity.pdbx_description
1 polymer ?
#
loop_
_entity_poly.entity_id
_entity_poly.type
_entity_poly.pdbx_seq_one_letter_code
_entity_poly.pdbx_strand_id
1 'polypeptide(L)'
;MLQTEESILDIALKFGYSNAESFTRGFRKIWGITPSEYRKTRHFSGHTPKFSVQGMYFNLEDEDMSRVKYDLTELYDVIQERKNNAYVCADLCRLLWINDNLGRDAGDAALLELMRRVENACDDEDVFLRIGGDEFVVFTNSHDMEHANEIVQKVSSQNDQTIKSGDKEFPVQVHIGAFQGDFGNHVNAKDMFATIEEGIHEIHRK
;
A
#
# COMPACT_ATOMS: atom_id res chain seq x y z
N MET A 1 6.04 -17.95 -1.61
CA MET A 1 6.90 -18.61 -2.63
C MET A 1 8.28 -19.00 -2.10
N LEU A 2 8.93 -18.19 -1.28
CA LEU A 2 10.27 -18.49 -0.75
C LEU A 2 10.29 -19.52 0.38
N GLN A 3 9.19 -19.69 1.11
CA GLN A 3 9.09 -20.56 2.29
C GLN A 3 8.32 -21.86 2.06
N THR A 4 7.84 -22.11 0.86
CA THR A 4 7.06 -23.32 0.58
C THR A 4 7.84 -24.26 -0.32
N GLU A 5 7.83 -25.56 0.00
CA GLU A 5 8.30 -26.64 -0.90
C GLU A 5 7.31 -26.91 -2.05
N GLU A 6 6.24 -26.11 -2.15
CA GLU A 6 5.23 -26.25 -3.18
C GLU A 6 5.83 -26.08 -4.58
N SER A 7 5.34 -26.88 -5.51
CA SER A 7 5.77 -26.75 -6.90
C SER A 7 5.28 -25.44 -7.52
N ILE A 8 5.98 -24.95 -8.54
CA ILE A 8 5.55 -23.76 -9.29
C ILE A 8 4.15 -23.97 -9.90
N LEU A 9 3.79 -25.21 -10.22
CA LEU A 9 2.46 -25.54 -10.71
C LEU A 9 1.40 -25.38 -9.63
N ASP A 10 1.64 -25.85 -8.41
CA ASP A 10 0.69 -25.72 -7.32
C ASP A 10 0.44 -24.26 -6.96
N ILE A 11 1.51 -23.47 -6.96
CA ILE A 11 1.43 -22.03 -6.77
C ILE A 11 0.61 -21.39 -7.92
N ALA A 12 0.90 -21.73 -9.16
CA ALA A 12 0.17 -21.22 -10.32
C ALA A 12 -1.34 -21.49 -10.22
N LEU A 13 -1.71 -22.71 -9.85
CA LEU A 13 -3.11 -23.11 -9.68
C LEU A 13 -3.80 -22.35 -8.54
N LYS A 14 -3.10 -22.12 -7.41
CA LYS A 14 -3.62 -21.32 -6.29
C LYS A 14 -3.91 -19.86 -6.71
N PHE A 15 -3.11 -19.31 -7.60
CA PHE A 15 -3.31 -17.96 -8.13
C PHE A 15 -4.21 -17.89 -9.37
N GLY A 16 -4.95 -18.96 -9.66
CA GLY A 16 -5.95 -19.01 -10.75
C GLY A 16 -5.37 -19.15 -12.16
N TYR A 17 -4.07 -19.46 -12.28
CA TYR A 17 -3.48 -19.76 -13.58
C TYR A 17 -3.77 -21.22 -14.00
N SER A 18 -4.04 -21.43 -15.27
CA SER A 18 -4.35 -22.78 -15.82
C SER A 18 -3.15 -23.72 -15.84
N ASN A 19 -1.93 -23.21 -15.80
CA ASN A 19 -0.69 -24.00 -15.82
C ASN A 19 0.52 -23.17 -15.38
N ALA A 20 1.63 -23.85 -15.06
CA ALA A 20 2.89 -23.24 -14.61
C ALA A 20 3.53 -22.32 -15.67
N GLU A 21 3.30 -22.59 -16.96
CA GLU A 21 3.89 -21.78 -18.04
C GLU A 21 3.24 -20.41 -18.14
N SER A 22 1.92 -20.34 -18.06
CA SER A 22 1.16 -19.08 -18.04
C SER A 22 1.55 -18.22 -16.82
N PHE A 23 1.67 -18.86 -15.66
CA PHE A 23 2.16 -18.19 -14.45
C PHE A 23 3.59 -17.70 -14.62
N THR A 24 4.52 -18.53 -15.10
CA THR A 24 5.91 -18.18 -15.34
C THR A 24 6.04 -17.00 -16.30
N ARG A 25 5.23 -16.96 -17.36
CA ARG A 25 5.22 -15.88 -18.33
C ARG A 25 4.71 -14.58 -17.71
N GLY A 26 3.62 -14.63 -16.94
CA GLY A 26 3.09 -13.49 -16.19
C GLY A 26 4.10 -12.98 -15.15
N PHE A 27 4.67 -13.89 -14.37
CA PHE A 27 5.67 -13.59 -13.36
C PHE A 27 6.91 -12.94 -13.97
N ARG A 28 7.47 -13.50 -15.06
CA ARG A 28 8.63 -12.94 -15.74
C ARG A 28 8.36 -11.56 -16.36
N LYS A 29 7.13 -11.33 -16.82
CA LYS A 29 6.73 -9.99 -17.35
C LYS A 29 6.78 -8.93 -16.25
N ILE A 30 6.45 -9.30 -15.00
CA ILE A 30 6.41 -8.40 -13.84
C ILE A 30 7.80 -8.27 -13.21
N TRP A 31 8.52 -9.39 -13.03
CA TRP A 31 9.73 -9.48 -12.21
C TRP A 31 11.04 -9.49 -13.03
N GLY A 32 10.96 -9.62 -14.35
CA GLY A 32 12.13 -9.76 -15.22
C GLY A 32 12.82 -11.12 -15.15
N ILE A 33 12.53 -11.95 -14.16
CA ILE A 33 13.10 -13.28 -13.91
C ILE A 33 11.99 -14.33 -13.77
N THR A 34 12.34 -15.61 -13.88
CA THR A 34 11.37 -16.70 -13.67
C THR A 34 11.11 -16.96 -12.18
N PRO A 35 9.95 -17.57 -11.80
CA PRO A 35 9.68 -17.98 -10.42
C PRO A 35 10.76 -18.89 -9.83
N SER A 36 11.35 -19.76 -10.64
CA SER A 36 12.42 -20.67 -10.22
C SER A 36 13.75 -19.93 -9.95
N GLU A 37 14.07 -18.93 -10.77
CA GLU A 37 15.24 -18.06 -10.54
C GLU A 37 15.02 -17.18 -9.31
N TYR A 38 13.85 -16.62 -9.15
CA TYR A 38 13.47 -15.84 -7.98
C TYR A 38 13.65 -16.64 -6.68
N ARG A 39 13.17 -17.90 -6.66
CA ARG A 39 13.33 -18.81 -5.51
C ARG A 39 14.80 -19.12 -5.17
N LYS A 40 15.69 -19.13 -6.15
CA LYS A 40 17.11 -19.41 -5.96
C LYS A 40 17.92 -18.18 -5.53
N THR A 41 17.53 -17.00 -5.97
CA THR A 41 18.33 -15.77 -5.80
C THR A 41 17.97 -14.98 -4.56
N ARG A 42 16.75 -15.15 -4.02
CA ARG A 42 16.35 -14.50 -2.79
C ARG A 42 16.39 -15.45 -1.61
N HIS A 43 17.34 -15.21 -0.71
CA HIS A 43 17.33 -15.79 0.63
C HIS A 43 16.44 -14.91 1.51
N PHE A 44 15.40 -15.50 2.08
CA PHE A 44 14.63 -14.89 3.15
C PHE A 44 15.59 -14.75 4.38
N SER A 45 16.13 -13.55 4.59
CA SER A 45 16.63 -13.16 5.89
C SER A 45 15.39 -12.87 6.72
N GLY A 46 15.15 -13.60 7.81
CA GLY A 46 13.93 -13.50 8.64
C GLY A 46 13.69 -12.15 9.34
N HIS A 47 14.09 -11.08 8.70
CA HIS A 47 13.76 -9.71 8.99
C HIS A 47 12.75 -9.28 7.94
N THR A 48 11.53 -8.99 8.35
CA THR A 48 10.57 -8.22 7.55
C THR A 48 11.33 -7.00 7.03
N PRO A 49 11.50 -6.83 5.71
CA PRO A 49 12.14 -5.61 5.24
C PRO A 49 11.29 -4.46 5.78
N LYS A 50 11.92 -3.52 6.49
CA LYS A 50 11.28 -2.26 6.82
C LYS A 50 10.86 -1.66 5.50
N PHE A 51 9.58 -1.72 5.17
CA PHE A 51 9.00 -0.89 4.14
C PHE A 51 9.00 0.53 4.69
N SER A 52 10.18 1.14 4.74
CA SER A 52 10.22 2.56 4.95
C SER A 52 9.70 3.21 3.68
N VAL A 53 8.86 4.20 3.82
CA VAL A 53 8.43 5.11 2.74
C VAL A 53 9.64 5.68 1.97
N GLN A 54 10.83 5.71 2.56
CA GLN A 54 12.09 5.99 1.87
C GLN A 54 12.31 5.11 0.62
N GLY A 55 11.92 3.85 0.63
CA GLY A 55 11.95 3.00 -0.57
C GLY A 55 10.97 3.44 -1.66
N MET A 56 9.91 4.17 -1.30
CA MET A 56 8.96 4.74 -2.26
C MET A 56 9.44 6.08 -2.84
N TYR A 57 10.25 6.86 -2.11
CA TYR A 57 10.80 8.14 -2.59
C TYR A 57 11.87 7.98 -3.67
N PHE A 58 12.60 6.86 -3.68
CA PHE A 58 13.68 6.64 -4.65
C PHE A 58 13.21 6.45 -6.10
N ASN A 59 11.92 6.23 -6.35
CA ASN A 59 11.36 6.09 -7.69
C ASN A 59 10.65 7.36 -8.20
N LEU A 60 10.68 8.46 -7.45
CA LEU A 60 10.07 9.74 -7.83
C LEU A 60 10.90 10.52 -8.87
N GLU A 61 12.16 10.13 -9.12
CA GLU A 61 12.98 10.65 -10.20
C GLU A 61 12.64 10.03 -11.58
N ASP A 62 11.92 8.89 -11.59
CA ASP A 62 11.39 8.31 -12.83
C ASP A 62 9.97 8.85 -13.07
N GLU A 63 9.76 9.49 -14.19
CA GLU A 63 8.55 10.22 -14.65
C GLU A 63 7.22 9.45 -14.64
N ASP A 64 7.13 8.30 -13.97
CA ASP A 64 5.94 7.45 -13.96
C ASP A 64 5.64 6.88 -12.57
N MET A 65 4.96 7.68 -11.73
CA MET A 65 4.45 7.25 -10.41
C MET A 65 3.52 6.01 -10.49
N SER A 66 3.08 5.62 -11.68
CA SER A 66 2.25 4.42 -11.91
C SER A 66 3.02 3.11 -11.75
N ARG A 67 4.35 3.16 -11.55
CA ARG A 67 5.25 2.00 -11.54
C ARG A 67 5.85 1.63 -10.19
N VAL A 68 5.29 2.07 -9.07
CA VAL A 68 5.68 1.49 -7.78
C VAL A 68 5.26 0.02 -7.78
N LYS A 69 6.22 -0.84 -8.08
CA LYS A 69 6.02 -2.30 -8.13
C LYS A 69 5.97 -2.83 -6.70
N TYR A 70 4.78 -3.00 -6.18
CA TYR A 70 4.59 -3.76 -4.96
C TYR A 70 4.99 -5.21 -5.19
N ASP A 71 5.77 -5.78 -4.29
CA ASP A 71 5.84 -7.22 -4.17
C ASP A 71 4.54 -7.71 -3.50
N LEU A 72 3.57 -8.09 -4.31
CA LEU A 72 2.29 -8.62 -3.84
C LEU A 72 2.48 -9.83 -2.90
N THR A 73 3.62 -10.50 -2.98
CA THR A 73 3.94 -11.63 -2.09
C THR A 73 4.32 -11.14 -0.70
N GLU A 74 5.15 -10.10 -0.63
CA GLU A 74 5.54 -9.48 0.64
C GLU A 74 4.33 -8.82 1.31
N LEU A 75 3.48 -8.16 0.53
CA LEU A 75 2.21 -7.61 0.99
C LEU A 75 1.30 -8.72 1.57
N TYR A 76 1.17 -9.83 0.86
CA TYR A 76 0.36 -10.96 1.33
C TYR A 76 0.87 -11.53 2.65
N ASP A 77 2.18 -11.69 2.81
CA ASP A 77 2.78 -12.18 4.05
C ASP A 77 2.51 -11.22 5.23
N VAL A 78 2.69 -9.90 5.02
CA VAL A 78 2.36 -8.87 6.03
C VAL A 78 0.90 -8.95 6.45
N ILE A 79 0.00 -9.08 5.49
CA ILE A 79 -1.44 -9.12 5.80
C ILE A 79 -1.81 -10.42 6.51
N GLN A 80 -1.22 -11.55 6.14
CA GLN A 80 -1.42 -12.81 6.86
C GLN A 80 -0.98 -12.71 8.32
N GLU A 81 0.14 -12.05 8.59
CA GLU A 81 0.63 -11.84 9.94
C GLU A 81 -0.27 -10.87 10.73
N ARG A 82 -0.87 -9.88 10.05
CA ARG A 82 -1.63 -8.76 10.66
C ARG A 82 -3.13 -8.80 10.39
N LYS A 83 -3.65 -9.93 9.96
CA LYS A 83 -5.06 -10.09 9.53
C LYS A 83 -6.11 -9.69 10.56
N ASN A 84 -5.75 -9.68 11.84
CA ASN A 84 -6.63 -9.29 12.95
C ASN A 84 -6.22 -7.93 13.55
N ASN A 85 -5.17 -7.29 13.04
CA ASN A 85 -4.73 -5.99 13.54
C ASN A 85 -5.63 -4.87 13.01
N ALA A 86 -5.64 -3.76 13.72
CA ALA A 86 -6.27 -2.55 13.21
C ALA A 86 -5.56 -2.05 11.95
N TYR A 87 -6.31 -1.47 11.02
CA TYR A 87 -5.75 -0.83 9.83
C TYR A 87 -6.39 0.53 9.59
N VAL A 88 -5.68 1.38 8.85
CA VAL A 88 -6.12 2.74 8.52
C VAL A 88 -6.20 2.85 7.01
N CYS A 89 -7.32 3.35 6.50
CA CYS A 89 -7.45 3.76 5.11
C CYS A 89 -7.34 5.28 5.00
N ALA A 90 -6.63 5.74 3.98
CA ALA A 90 -6.50 7.16 3.69
C ALA A 90 -6.63 7.41 2.18
N ASP A 91 -7.29 8.51 1.82
CA ASP A 91 -7.49 8.93 0.45
C ASP A 91 -7.24 10.44 0.30
N LEU A 92 -6.50 10.83 -0.73
CA LEU A 92 -6.21 12.24 -1.01
C LEU A 92 -7.41 12.91 -1.69
N CYS A 93 -8.02 13.86 -0.99
CA CYS A 93 -9.16 14.57 -1.52
C CYS A 93 -8.84 15.34 -2.80
N ARG A 94 -9.65 15.14 -3.83
CA ARG A 94 -9.64 15.93 -5.06
C ARG A 94 -8.34 15.89 -5.87
N LEU A 95 -7.58 14.81 -5.85
CA LEU A 95 -6.34 14.72 -6.64
C LEU A 95 -6.56 15.04 -8.12
N LEU A 96 -7.63 14.53 -8.74
CA LEU A 96 -7.95 14.83 -10.14
C LEU A 96 -8.15 16.34 -10.37
N TRP A 97 -8.90 17.02 -9.49
CA TRP A 97 -9.09 18.47 -9.58
C TRP A 97 -7.76 19.23 -9.41
N ILE A 98 -6.90 18.81 -8.48
CA ILE A 98 -5.57 19.40 -8.29
C ILE A 98 -4.75 19.26 -9.58
N ASN A 99 -4.70 18.06 -10.16
CA ASN A 99 -4.00 17.82 -11.42
C ASN A 99 -4.52 18.69 -12.57
N ASP A 100 -5.84 18.78 -12.72
CA ASP A 100 -6.47 19.51 -13.84
C ASP A 100 -6.35 21.03 -13.72
N ASN A 101 -6.38 21.58 -12.48
CA ASN A 101 -6.43 23.03 -12.25
C ASN A 101 -5.08 23.61 -11.80
N LEU A 102 -4.27 22.82 -11.08
CA LEU A 102 -3.00 23.25 -10.55
C LEU A 102 -1.79 22.58 -11.23
N GLY A 103 -2.03 21.56 -12.06
CA GLY A 103 -1.01 20.82 -12.76
C GLY A 103 -0.52 19.58 -12.00
N ARG A 104 0.12 18.67 -12.74
CA ARG A 104 0.59 17.39 -12.20
C ARG A 104 1.60 17.55 -11.07
N ASP A 105 2.52 18.51 -11.18
CA ASP A 105 3.51 18.80 -10.12
C ASP A 105 2.84 19.14 -8.79
N ALA A 106 1.69 19.81 -8.82
CA ALA A 106 0.90 20.11 -7.64
C ALA A 106 0.22 18.85 -7.07
N GLY A 107 -0.28 17.96 -7.94
CA GLY A 107 -0.83 16.66 -7.52
C GLY A 107 0.23 15.75 -6.89
N ASP A 108 1.42 15.71 -7.48
CA ASP A 108 2.55 14.96 -6.95
C ASP A 108 3.00 15.52 -5.59
N ALA A 109 3.06 16.84 -5.46
CA ALA A 109 3.35 17.49 -4.18
C ALA A 109 2.29 17.18 -3.10
N ALA A 110 1.00 17.11 -3.48
CA ALA A 110 -0.08 16.74 -2.57
C ALA A 110 0.02 15.28 -2.11
N LEU A 111 0.35 14.35 -3.03
CA LEU A 111 0.58 12.94 -2.72
C LEU A 111 1.77 12.78 -1.77
N LEU A 112 2.88 13.46 -2.04
CA LEU A 112 4.06 13.45 -1.17
C LEU A 112 3.74 13.98 0.23
N GLU A 113 2.95 15.03 0.33
CA GLU A 113 2.54 15.58 1.61
C GLU A 113 1.65 14.60 2.39
N LEU A 114 0.69 13.94 1.73
CA LEU A 114 -0.11 12.88 2.37
C LEU A 114 0.82 11.78 2.91
N MET A 115 1.72 11.28 2.07
CA MET A 115 2.67 10.24 2.47
C MET A 115 3.50 10.67 3.68
N ARG A 116 4.03 11.90 3.68
CA ARG A 116 4.80 12.45 4.80
C ARG A 116 3.98 12.54 6.10
N ARG A 117 2.70 12.94 6.01
CA ARG A 117 1.81 13.02 7.19
C ARG A 117 1.54 11.65 7.78
N VAL A 118 1.26 10.66 6.94
CA VAL A 118 1.01 9.29 7.38
C VAL A 118 2.29 8.69 7.97
N GLU A 119 3.44 8.83 7.30
CA GLU A 119 4.72 8.33 7.79
C GLU A 119 5.08 8.89 9.17
N ASN A 120 4.89 10.20 9.37
CA ASN A 120 5.15 10.85 10.67
C ASN A 120 4.14 10.45 11.76
N ALA A 121 3.00 9.87 11.39
CA ALA A 121 2.00 9.40 12.33
C ALA A 121 2.18 7.93 12.71
N CYS A 122 2.82 7.15 11.85
CA CYS A 122 3.06 5.72 12.00
C CYS A 122 4.27 5.43 12.90
N ASP A 123 4.26 4.27 13.52
CA ASP A 123 5.40 3.70 14.22
C ASP A 123 6.30 2.91 13.25
N ASP A 124 7.54 2.63 13.66
CA ASP A 124 8.54 1.90 12.88
C ASP A 124 8.10 0.50 12.42
N GLU A 125 7.14 -0.09 13.11
CA GLU A 125 6.63 -1.43 12.84
C GLU A 125 5.35 -1.43 12.00
N ASP A 126 4.75 -0.27 11.75
CA ASP A 126 3.59 -0.16 10.88
C ASP A 126 3.97 -0.35 9.41
N VAL A 127 3.07 -0.88 8.63
CA VAL A 127 3.27 -1.08 7.18
C VAL A 127 2.35 -0.16 6.41
N PHE A 128 2.95 0.81 5.74
CA PHE A 128 2.26 1.82 4.94
C PHE A 128 2.39 1.50 3.45
N LEU A 129 1.26 1.44 2.74
CA LEU A 129 1.17 1.02 1.35
C LEU A 129 0.26 1.95 0.56
N ARG A 130 0.62 2.23 -0.69
CA ARG A 130 -0.25 2.85 -1.68
C ARG A 130 -0.94 1.74 -2.48
N ILE A 131 -2.26 1.74 -2.53
CA ILE A 131 -3.07 0.70 -3.16
C ILE A 131 -3.80 1.17 -4.42
N GLY A 132 -3.92 2.47 -4.59
CA GLY A 132 -4.54 3.11 -5.74
C GLY A 132 -3.84 4.40 -6.15
N GLY A 133 -4.47 5.19 -7.01
CA GLY A 133 -3.95 6.49 -7.46
C GLY A 133 -3.73 7.49 -6.33
N ASP A 134 -4.69 7.59 -5.44
CA ASP A 134 -4.76 8.49 -4.28
C ASP A 134 -5.08 7.75 -2.97
N GLU A 135 -5.19 6.42 -3.04
CA GLU A 135 -5.61 5.55 -1.96
C GLU A 135 -4.44 4.86 -1.28
N PHE A 136 -4.46 4.88 0.04
CA PHE A 136 -3.40 4.33 0.89
C PHE A 136 -3.98 3.50 2.04
N VAL A 137 -3.19 2.56 2.53
CA VAL A 137 -3.52 1.74 3.71
C VAL A 137 -2.31 1.62 4.64
N VAL A 138 -2.58 1.69 5.94
CA VAL A 138 -1.61 1.37 6.99
C VAL A 138 -2.10 0.12 7.72
N PHE A 139 -1.30 -0.93 7.73
CA PHE A 139 -1.50 -2.07 8.61
C PHE A 139 -0.70 -1.85 9.89
N THR A 140 -1.39 -1.61 10.99
CA THR A 140 -0.71 -1.38 12.27
C THR A 140 -0.13 -2.68 12.81
N ASN A 141 0.87 -2.56 13.68
CA ASN A 141 1.40 -3.70 14.44
C ASN A 141 0.61 -3.97 15.73
N SER A 142 -0.63 -3.48 15.83
CA SER A 142 -1.47 -3.60 17.01
C SER A 142 -2.86 -4.14 16.68
N HIS A 143 -3.39 -4.99 17.55
CA HIS A 143 -4.80 -5.38 17.54
C HIS A 143 -5.71 -4.28 18.10
N ASP A 144 -5.15 -3.31 18.82
CA ASP A 144 -5.90 -2.24 19.45
C ASP A 144 -6.17 -1.12 18.43
N MET A 145 -7.40 -0.63 18.43
CA MET A 145 -7.83 0.51 17.64
C MET A 145 -7.24 1.83 18.14
N GLU A 146 -6.67 1.89 19.35
CA GLU A 146 -6.14 3.12 19.94
C GLU A 146 -5.05 3.70 19.04
N HIS A 147 -4.02 2.90 18.69
CA HIS A 147 -2.95 3.33 17.80
C HIS A 147 -3.45 3.74 16.40
N ALA A 148 -4.36 2.96 15.80
CA ALA A 148 -4.95 3.33 14.52
C ALA A 148 -5.73 4.66 14.58
N ASN A 149 -6.47 4.90 15.66
CA ASN A 149 -7.17 6.17 15.87
C ASN A 149 -6.21 7.33 16.11
N GLU A 150 -5.07 7.12 16.77
CA GLU A 150 -4.03 8.14 16.90
C GLU A 150 -3.46 8.56 15.55
N ILE A 151 -3.19 7.60 14.64
CA ILE A 151 -2.76 7.88 13.28
C ILE A 151 -3.81 8.75 12.57
N VAL A 152 -5.08 8.35 12.63
CA VAL A 152 -6.20 9.13 12.04
C VAL A 152 -6.22 10.55 12.58
N GLN A 153 -6.08 10.72 13.90
CA GLN A 153 -6.15 12.03 14.55
C GLN A 153 -4.95 12.91 14.16
N LYS A 154 -3.73 12.35 14.16
CA LYS A 154 -2.51 13.06 13.75
C LYS A 154 -2.59 13.53 12.30
N VAL A 155 -3.07 12.71 11.37
CA VAL A 155 -3.17 13.06 9.96
C VAL A 155 -4.31 14.03 9.70
N SER A 156 -5.52 13.77 10.21
CA SER A 156 -6.70 14.61 9.97
C SER A 156 -6.56 16.01 10.56
N SER A 157 -5.84 16.16 11.68
CA SER A 157 -5.57 17.48 12.28
C SER A 157 -4.75 18.43 11.38
N GLN A 158 -4.17 17.90 10.29
CA GLN A 158 -3.37 18.66 9.34
C GLN A 158 -4.13 19.02 8.05
N ASN A 159 -5.43 18.70 7.95
CA ASN A 159 -6.22 18.90 6.74
C ASN A 159 -6.34 20.36 6.27
N ASP A 160 -6.21 21.32 7.18
CA ASP A 160 -6.25 22.74 6.84
C ASP A 160 -4.87 23.35 6.52
N GLN A 161 -3.80 22.56 6.60
CA GLN A 161 -2.45 23.01 6.28
C GLN A 161 -2.27 23.10 4.76
N THR A 162 -1.74 24.23 4.31
CA THR A 162 -1.39 24.46 2.91
C THR A 162 0.02 24.02 2.60
N ILE A 163 0.24 23.60 1.35
CA ILE A 163 1.56 23.36 0.78
C ILE A 163 1.82 24.30 -0.39
N LYS A 164 3.09 24.45 -0.76
CA LYS A 164 3.51 25.19 -1.95
C LYS A 164 4.05 24.24 -3.00
N SER A 165 3.58 24.43 -4.25
CA SER A 165 4.14 23.79 -5.43
C SER A 165 4.36 24.86 -6.50
N GLY A 166 5.62 25.22 -6.75
CA GLY A 166 5.95 26.41 -7.54
C GLY A 166 5.38 27.68 -6.91
N ASP A 167 4.65 28.47 -7.72
CA ASP A 167 3.97 29.70 -7.27
C ASP A 167 2.56 29.46 -6.69
N LYS A 168 2.13 28.20 -6.60
CA LYS A 168 0.79 27.84 -6.15
C LYS A 168 0.81 27.41 -4.70
N GLU A 169 -0.20 27.86 -3.93
CA GLU A 169 -0.41 27.46 -2.55
C GLU A 169 -1.85 26.93 -2.39
N PHE A 170 -2.01 25.75 -1.81
CA PHE A 170 -3.31 25.08 -1.68
C PHE A 170 -3.32 24.11 -0.49
N PRO A 171 -4.49 23.86 0.11
CA PRO A 171 -4.62 22.90 1.20
C PRO A 171 -4.56 21.47 0.68
N VAL A 172 -3.92 20.58 1.46
CA VAL A 172 -3.98 19.13 1.26
C VAL A 172 -4.96 18.55 2.26
N GLN A 173 -6.06 18.03 1.75
CA GLN A 173 -7.11 17.40 2.54
C GLN A 173 -7.11 15.89 2.31
N VAL A 174 -7.33 15.15 3.38
CA VAL A 174 -7.27 13.68 3.39
C VAL A 174 -8.55 13.16 4.05
N HIS A 175 -9.25 12.26 3.37
CA HIS A 175 -10.20 11.38 4.02
C HIS A 175 -9.42 10.25 4.68
N ILE A 176 -9.68 9.99 5.95
CA ILE A 176 -8.94 8.98 6.70
C ILE A 176 -9.82 8.33 7.77
N GLY A 177 -9.67 7.05 7.99
CA GLY A 177 -10.42 6.30 8.99
C GLY A 177 -9.71 5.04 9.42
N ALA A 178 -9.96 4.63 10.67
CA ALA A 178 -9.44 3.41 11.27
C ALA A 178 -10.51 2.32 11.30
N PHE A 179 -10.09 1.07 11.09
CA PHE A 179 -10.94 -0.10 11.00
C PHE A 179 -10.30 -1.27 11.74
N GLN A 180 -11.14 -2.14 12.32
CA GLN A 180 -10.67 -3.40 12.87
C GLN A 180 -10.47 -4.42 11.75
N GLY A 181 -9.28 -4.99 11.68
CA GLY A 181 -9.00 -6.08 10.74
C GLY A 181 -9.73 -7.35 11.15
N ASP A 182 -10.48 -7.90 10.22
CA ASP A 182 -11.06 -9.24 10.30
C ASP A 182 -11.04 -9.85 8.88
N PHE A 183 -9.85 -10.21 8.43
CA PHE A 183 -9.68 -10.79 7.11
C PHE A 183 -9.90 -12.32 7.08
N GLY A 184 -10.41 -12.90 8.20
CA GLY A 184 -10.72 -14.31 8.32
C GLY A 184 -9.49 -15.23 8.43
N ASN A 185 -9.73 -16.55 8.48
CA ASN A 185 -8.66 -17.54 8.67
C ASN A 185 -7.88 -17.84 7.39
N HIS A 186 -8.47 -17.60 6.23
CA HIS A 186 -7.86 -17.80 4.92
C HIS A 186 -7.98 -16.48 4.14
N VAL A 187 -7.02 -15.59 4.37
CA VAL A 187 -6.95 -14.34 3.63
C VAL A 187 -6.57 -14.67 2.19
N ASN A 188 -7.48 -14.42 1.26
CA ASN A 188 -7.12 -14.34 -0.14
C ASN A 188 -7.05 -12.87 -0.56
N ALA A 189 -6.21 -12.57 -1.53
CA ALA A 189 -5.98 -11.19 -1.97
C ALA A 189 -7.28 -10.47 -2.39
N LYS A 190 -8.24 -11.20 -2.98
CA LYS A 190 -9.51 -10.63 -3.44
C LYS A 190 -10.38 -10.15 -2.28
N ASP A 191 -10.54 -10.98 -1.24
CA ASP A 191 -11.38 -10.63 -0.09
C ASP A 191 -10.75 -9.50 0.72
N MET A 192 -9.42 -9.49 0.80
CA MET A 192 -8.66 -8.43 1.43
C MET A 192 -8.86 -7.08 0.72
N PHE A 193 -8.65 -7.04 -0.61
CA PHE A 193 -8.87 -5.81 -1.36
C PHE A 193 -10.31 -5.33 -1.26
N ALA A 194 -11.30 -6.24 -1.27
CA ALA A 194 -12.70 -5.89 -1.07
C ALA A 194 -12.93 -5.23 0.30
N THR A 195 -12.33 -5.77 1.37
CA THR A 195 -12.47 -5.18 2.72
C THR A 195 -11.80 -3.80 2.80
N ILE A 196 -10.64 -3.62 2.18
CA ILE A 196 -9.97 -2.31 2.13
C ILE A 196 -10.79 -1.32 1.30
N GLU A 197 -11.32 -1.72 0.14
CA GLU A 197 -12.20 -0.90 -0.69
C GLU A 197 -13.47 -0.47 0.08
N GLU A 198 -14.07 -1.37 0.87
CA GLU A 198 -15.18 -1.02 1.76
C GLU A 198 -14.78 0.05 2.77
N GLY A 199 -13.59 -0.07 3.38
CA GLY A 199 -13.03 0.94 4.30
C GLY A 199 -12.84 2.29 3.61
N ILE A 200 -12.31 2.34 2.38
CA ILE A 200 -12.16 3.55 1.59
C ILE A 200 -13.53 4.16 1.27
N HIS A 201 -14.50 3.34 0.86
CA HIS A 201 -15.85 3.83 0.64
C HIS A 201 -16.49 4.40 1.90
N GLU A 202 -16.20 3.86 3.07
CA GLU A 202 -16.73 4.35 4.34
C GLU A 202 -16.15 5.73 4.71
N ILE A 203 -14.86 5.96 4.52
CA ILE A 203 -14.24 7.28 4.80
C ILE A 203 -14.77 8.37 3.89
N HIS A 204 -15.23 8.06 2.67
CA HIS A 204 -15.83 9.02 1.76
C HIS A 204 -17.27 9.42 2.13
N ARG A 205 -17.93 8.66 3.01
CA ARG A 205 -19.30 8.95 3.46
C ARG A 205 -19.36 9.83 4.70
N LYS A 206 -18.24 9.98 5.39
CA LYS A 206 -18.09 10.84 6.58
C LYS A 206 -17.64 12.24 6.19
#